data_5e5c119b31baaa809d4a37bb6cffad44
#
_entry.id   5e5c119b31baaa809d4a37bb6cffad44
#
_cell.length_a   1.000
_cell.length_b   1.000
_cell.length_c   1.000
_cell.angle_alpha   90.00
_cell.angle_beta   90.00
_cell.angle_gamma   90.00
#
_symmetry.space_group_name_H-M   'P 1'
#
loop_
_entity.id
_entity.type
_entity.pdbx_description
1 polymer ?
#
loop_
_entity_poly.entity_id
_entity_poly.type
_entity_poly.pdbx_seq_one_letter_code
_entity_poly.pdbx_strand_id
1 'polypeptide(L)'
;MKSFKTGFTGFALVFLTLPGFSQITLDNDFLDWAEIPHLGVTSDNTFVLSGSATSNADWVFWKVDLSTELALDETIIPHGLQLWVDTDGNPNTGWIQDNMGVELVLDFAENEVIRYNAGGVSTELSFNNIGLHGAPTYSGSMFELALDRDMSGVGNSLLTWQWVDTEHDETYPEDPAELTLNNVGFAYDAVPLERGAGTQLRAVWWNVNRRMDENAAAAAMGRMVSALQPDVIGFSEVDDVSASYVKNLLESWLPGTSWNVVKDDYDLMVASTWPLGASFPDVYRSFPVIIETQEVFGGPTLFTSSHLKCCGGMTNEQKRQSEADEYMAFQRDAMTAGGVVDVPEGTPILFGGDLNMVGLEAPIYTLETGDIFDENEHGPDFAPDWDGTGMLQVAGVQADRPMDYTWRNDNGYYMPGKLDYALVSDGVVE
;
A
#
# COMPACT_ATOMS: atom_id res chain seq x y z
N MET A 1 -29.74 -6.79 67.18
CA MET A 1 -28.93 -6.38 65.99
C MET A 1 -29.12 -7.48 64.93
N LYS A 2 -29.98 -7.24 63.94
CA LYS A 2 -30.22 -8.18 62.83
C LYS A 2 -29.49 -7.63 61.61
N SER A 3 -28.53 -8.43 61.12
CA SER A 3 -27.77 -8.14 59.91
C SER A 3 -28.61 -8.51 58.68
N PHE A 4 -28.91 -7.55 57.84
CA PHE A 4 -29.48 -7.76 56.50
C PHE A 4 -28.34 -8.05 55.50
N LYS A 5 -28.30 -9.24 54.94
CA LYS A 5 -27.48 -9.54 53.75
C LYS A 5 -28.31 -9.23 52.50
N THR A 6 -27.96 -8.19 51.80
CA THR A 6 -28.46 -7.92 50.45
C THR A 6 -27.65 -8.74 49.45
N GLY A 7 -28.31 -9.72 48.81
CA GLY A 7 -27.75 -10.46 47.71
C GLY A 7 -27.85 -9.64 46.42
N PHE A 8 -26.71 -9.33 45.83
CA PHE A 8 -26.63 -8.82 44.45
C PHE A 8 -26.63 -10.02 43.48
N THR A 9 -27.73 -10.24 42.78
CA THR A 9 -27.76 -11.11 41.62
C THR A 9 -27.19 -10.35 40.42
N GLY A 10 -25.93 -10.63 40.10
CA GLY A 10 -25.32 -10.15 38.89
C GLY A 10 -25.91 -10.83 37.68
N PHE A 11 -26.61 -10.08 36.84
CA PHE A 11 -26.96 -10.52 35.49
C PHE A 11 -25.68 -10.46 34.65
N ALA A 12 -25.09 -11.60 34.33
CA ALA A 12 -24.08 -11.69 33.30
C ALA A 12 -24.78 -11.51 31.94
N LEU A 13 -24.58 -10.35 31.32
CA LEU A 13 -24.94 -10.14 29.92
C LEU A 13 -23.91 -10.95 29.10
N VAL A 14 -24.28 -12.09 28.62
CA VAL A 14 -23.52 -12.82 27.60
C VAL A 14 -23.79 -12.11 26.30
N PHE A 15 -22.86 -11.29 25.87
CA PHE A 15 -22.78 -10.84 24.49
C PHE A 15 -22.42 -12.07 23.65
N LEU A 16 -23.43 -12.69 23.04
CA LEU A 16 -23.22 -13.53 21.88
C LEU A 16 -22.77 -12.58 20.76
N THR A 17 -21.46 -12.40 20.64
CA THR A 17 -20.89 -11.94 19.38
C THR A 17 -21.23 -13.03 18.37
N LEU A 18 -22.18 -12.76 17.48
CA LEU A 18 -22.23 -13.47 16.21
C LEU A 18 -20.81 -13.38 15.64
N PRO A 19 -20.24 -14.46 15.07
CA PRO A 19 -18.98 -14.32 14.34
C PRO A 19 -19.24 -13.26 13.27
N GLY A 20 -18.75 -12.06 13.49
CA GLY A 20 -18.65 -11.05 12.47
C GLY A 20 -17.71 -11.67 11.44
N PHE A 21 -18.16 -11.85 10.21
CA PHE A 21 -17.24 -12.16 9.12
C PHE A 21 -16.21 -11.03 9.13
N SER A 22 -14.95 -11.37 9.42
CA SER A 22 -13.86 -10.43 9.32
C SER A 22 -13.84 -9.90 7.90
N GLN A 23 -13.85 -8.60 7.74
CA GLN A 23 -13.64 -8.02 6.42
C GLN A 23 -12.19 -8.19 6.08
N ILE A 24 -11.89 -8.72 4.91
CA ILE A 24 -10.53 -8.70 4.36
C ILE A 24 -10.28 -7.31 3.80
N THR A 25 -9.14 -6.75 4.14
CA THR A 25 -8.58 -5.53 3.55
C THR A 25 -7.22 -5.85 2.95
N LEU A 26 -7.01 -5.51 1.70
CA LEU A 26 -5.71 -5.68 1.05
C LEU A 26 -4.80 -4.52 1.45
N ASP A 27 -4.03 -4.72 2.51
CA ASP A 27 -3.14 -3.70 3.09
C ASP A 27 -1.77 -4.25 3.55
N ASN A 28 -1.51 -5.53 3.24
CA ASN A 28 -0.32 -6.27 3.67
C ASN A 28 -0.30 -6.58 5.19
N ASP A 29 -1.42 -6.39 5.89
CA ASP A 29 -1.62 -6.91 7.25
C ASP A 29 -2.54 -8.15 7.20
N PHE A 30 -1.97 -9.32 7.37
CA PHE A 30 -2.67 -10.60 7.24
C PHE A 30 -3.44 -11.02 8.50
N LEU A 31 -3.58 -10.14 9.51
CA LEU A 31 -4.28 -10.46 10.76
C LEU A 31 -5.78 -10.70 10.56
N ASP A 32 -6.39 -10.05 9.59
CA ASP A 32 -7.80 -10.23 9.24
C ASP A 32 -8.09 -11.63 8.64
N TRP A 33 -7.06 -12.32 8.15
CA TRP A 33 -7.14 -13.70 7.67
C TRP A 33 -7.12 -14.76 8.79
N ALA A 34 -6.86 -14.37 10.05
CA ALA A 34 -6.67 -15.31 11.16
C ALA A 34 -7.88 -16.23 11.42
N GLU A 35 -9.10 -15.77 11.14
CA GLU A 35 -10.33 -16.54 11.30
C GLU A 35 -10.77 -17.26 10.00
N ILE A 36 -10.09 -17.06 8.88
CA ILE A 36 -10.40 -17.70 7.60
C ILE A 36 -9.70 -19.06 7.56
N PRO A 37 -10.44 -20.16 7.33
CA PRO A 37 -9.84 -21.50 7.31
C PRO A 37 -8.79 -21.64 6.21
N HIS A 38 -7.59 -22.10 6.59
CA HIS A 38 -6.62 -22.60 5.63
C HIS A 38 -7.14 -23.93 5.06
N LEU A 39 -7.07 -24.08 3.76
CA LEU A 39 -7.27 -25.40 3.15
C LEU A 39 -6.00 -26.21 3.36
N GLY A 40 -6.14 -27.39 3.90
CA GLY A 40 -5.07 -28.19 4.49
C GLY A 40 -3.79 -28.28 3.67
N VAL A 41 -2.67 -28.32 4.39
CA VAL A 41 -1.34 -28.49 3.82
C VAL A 41 -1.28 -29.84 3.12
N THR A 42 -1.02 -29.87 1.83
CA THR A 42 -0.56 -31.10 1.18
C THR A 42 0.92 -31.28 1.57
N SER A 43 1.26 -32.44 2.10
CA SER A 43 2.56 -32.68 2.72
C SER A 43 3.74 -32.68 1.75
N ASP A 44 3.51 -32.58 0.45
CA ASP A 44 4.49 -32.78 -0.61
C ASP A 44 4.82 -31.50 -1.40
N ASN A 45 4.05 -30.42 -1.25
CA ASN A 45 4.35 -29.15 -1.92
C ASN A 45 5.55 -28.45 -1.30
N THR A 46 6.43 -27.94 -2.16
CA THR A 46 7.67 -27.29 -1.76
C THR A 46 7.65 -25.78 -1.99
N PHE A 47 6.74 -25.30 -2.85
CA PHE A 47 6.64 -23.90 -3.22
C PHE A 47 5.39 -23.23 -2.63
N VAL A 48 4.18 -23.67 -2.95
CA VAL A 48 2.96 -23.16 -2.34
C VAL A 48 2.69 -23.89 -1.03
N LEU A 49 2.86 -23.20 0.09
CA LEU A 49 2.75 -23.80 1.44
C LEU A 49 1.33 -23.81 1.97
N SER A 50 0.57 -22.77 1.72
CA SER A 50 -0.82 -22.69 2.17
C SER A 50 -1.63 -21.69 1.34
N GLY A 51 -2.95 -21.79 1.41
CA GLY A 51 -3.87 -20.85 0.79
C GLY A 51 -5.20 -20.81 1.51
N SER A 52 -5.85 -19.66 1.46
CA SER A 52 -7.18 -19.41 2.00
C SER A 52 -8.02 -18.68 0.97
N ALA A 53 -9.33 -18.82 1.03
CA ALA A 53 -10.26 -18.05 0.22
C ALA A 53 -11.51 -17.67 1.00
N THR A 54 -12.05 -16.50 0.73
CA THR A 54 -13.33 -16.01 1.26
C THR A 54 -13.99 -15.06 0.26
N SER A 55 -15.20 -14.61 0.54
CA SER A 55 -15.89 -13.66 -0.34
C SER A 55 -16.90 -12.80 0.42
N ASN A 56 -17.27 -11.69 -0.18
CA ASN A 56 -18.47 -10.92 0.13
C ASN A 56 -19.33 -10.76 -1.15
N ALA A 57 -20.32 -9.88 -1.16
CA ALA A 57 -21.18 -9.68 -2.32
C ALA A 57 -20.43 -9.14 -3.54
N ASP A 58 -19.37 -8.39 -3.34
CA ASP A 58 -18.68 -7.60 -4.38
C ASP A 58 -17.35 -8.24 -4.79
N TRP A 59 -16.68 -8.96 -3.86
CA TRP A 59 -15.31 -9.44 -4.02
C TRP A 59 -15.15 -10.91 -3.66
N VAL A 60 -14.21 -11.58 -4.32
CA VAL A 60 -13.59 -12.83 -3.87
C VAL A 60 -12.17 -12.53 -3.45
N PHE A 61 -11.75 -13.04 -2.31
CA PHE A 61 -10.43 -12.84 -1.74
C PHE A 61 -9.66 -14.15 -1.66
N TRP A 62 -8.37 -14.11 -1.94
CA TRP A 62 -7.43 -15.20 -1.70
C TRP A 62 -6.22 -14.71 -0.93
N LYS A 63 -5.68 -15.60 -0.12
CA LYS A 63 -4.35 -15.48 0.48
C LYS A 63 -3.53 -16.67 0.03
N VAL A 64 -2.24 -16.44 -0.23
CA VAL A 64 -1.26 -17.49 -0.52
C VAL A 64 -0.01 -17.28 0.33
N ASP A 65 0.51 -18.38 0.89
CA ASP A 65 1.78 -18.41 1.59
C ASP A 65 2.77 -19.26 0.76
N LEU A 66 3.95 -18.73 0.49
CA LEU A 66 4.99 -19.33 -0.34
C LEU A 66 6.22 -19.66 0.49
N SER A 67 7.02 -20.63 0.03
CA SER A 67 8.27 -21.02 0.69
C SER A 67 9.42 -20.05 0.43
N THR A 68 9.31 -19.24 -0.62
CA THR A 68 10.33 -18.28 -1.04
C THR A 68 9.67 -16.96 -1.43
N GLU A 69 10.44 -15.89 -1.33
CA GLU A 69 10.05 -14.58 -1.77
C GLU A 69 9.95 -14.52 -3.29
N LEU A 70 8.92 -13.85 -3.81
CA LEU A 70 8.78 -13.46 -5.21
C LEU A 70 8.14 -12.08 -5.31
N ALA A 71 8.21 -11.44 -6.47
CA ALA A 71 7.43 -10.25 -6.82
C ALA A 71 6.29 -10.69 -7.73
N LEU A 72 5.05 -10.49 -7.30
CA LEU A 72 3.88 -11.15 -7.91
C LEU A 72 3.64 -10.73 -9.36
N ASP A 73 3.84 -9.47 -9.71
CA ASP A 73 3.65 -8.92 -11.04
C ASP A 73 4.94 -8.36 -11.70
N GLU A 74 6.11 -8.78 -11.18
CA GLU A 74 7.42 -8.39 -11.69
C GLU A 74 8.31 -9.61 -11.91
N THR A 75 8.99 -9.64 -13.03
CA THR A 75 9.85 -10.77 -13.43
C THR A 75 11.26 -10.74 -12.82
N ILE A 76 11.49 -9.94 -11.78
CA ILE A 76 12.79 -9.83 -11.10
C ILE A 76 13.19 -11.15 -10.47
N ILE A 77 12.24 -11.84 -9.88
CA ILE A 77 12.37 -13.19 -9.33
C ILE A 77 11.50 -14.08 -10.22
N PRO A 78 12.08 -14.93 -11.09
CA PRO A 78 11.29 -15.82 -11.95
C PRO A 78 10.44 -16.78 -11.12
N HIS A 79 9.22 -17.01 -11.53
CA HIS A 79 8.28 -17.95 -10.94
C HIS A 79 7.25 -18.43 -11.95
N GLY A 80 6.50 -19.48 -11.64
CA GLY A 80 5.44 -20.01 -12.47
C GLY A 80 4.06 -19.96 -11.80
N LEU A 81 3.85 -19.04 -10.85
CA LEU A 81 2.63 -18.98 -10.05
C LEU A 81 1.42 -18.55 -10.87
N GLN A 82 0.37 -19.36 -10.81
CA GLN A 82 -0.94 -19.09 -11.42
C GLN A 82 -2.05 -19.34 -10.40
N LEU A 83 -3.19 -18.67 -10.58
CA LEU A 83 -4.44 -19.01 -9.90
C LEU A 83 -5.49 -19.39 -10.95
N TRP A 84 -5.95 -20.63 -10.91
CA TRP A 84 -7.03 -21.13 -11.77
C TRP A 84 -8.36 -21.00 -11.05
N VAL A 85 -9.37 -20.47 -11.77
CA VAL A 85 -10.68 -20.19 -11.20
C VAL A 85 -11.79 -20.70 -12.12
N ASP A 86 -12.62 -21.57 -11.61
CA ASP A 86 -13.92 -21.95 -12.17
C ASP A 86 -14.96 -20.99 -11.58
N THR A 87 -15.40 -20.03 -12.38
CA THR A 87 -16.22 -18.90 -11.92
C THR A 87 -17.68 -19.23 -11.75
N ASP A 88 -18.16 -20.33 -12.30
CA ASP A 88 -19.58 -20.75 -12.26
C ASP A 88 -19.81 -22.07 -11.49
N GLY A 89 -18.73 -22.71 -11.03
CA GLY A 89 -18.75 -23.99 -10.31
C GLY A 89 -19.22 -25.16 -11.18
N ASN A 90 -19.01 -25.09 -12.50
CA ASN A 90 -19.44 -26.11 -13.45
C ASN A 90 -18.23 -26.76 -14.14
N PRO A 91 -17.83 -27.96 -13.74
CA PRO A 91 -16.64 -28.62 -14.28
C PRO A 91 -16.73 -28.99 -15.78
N ASN A 92 -17.81 -28.64 -16.47
CA ASN A 92 -18.01 -28.92 -17.90
C ASN A 92 -17.97 -27.67 -18.79
N THR A 93 -17.67 -26.49 -18.21
CA THR A 93 -17.49 -25.24 -18.95
C THR A 93 -16.02 -24.79 -18.90
N GLY A 94 -15.65 -23.78 -19.67
CA GLY A 94 -14.29 -23.28 -19.68
C GLY A 94 -13.25 -24.25 -20.27
N TRP A 95 -12.03 -24.16 -19.77
CA TRP A 95 -10.93 -25.08 -20.04
C TRP A 95 -10.95 -26.23 -19.02
N ILE A 96 -11.15 -27.44 -19.48
CA ILE A 96 -11.35 -28.58 -18.59
C ILE A 96 -10.01 -29.12 -18.10
N GLN A 97 -9.76 -29.05 -16.80
CA GLN A 97 -8.57 -29.55 -16.11
C GLN A 97 -8.97 -30.28 -14.83
N ASP A 98 -8.54 -31.51 -14.65
CA ASP A 98 -8.63 -32.30 -13.40
C ASP A 98 -9.97 -32.20 -12.65
N ASN A 99 -11.08 -32.33 -13.37
CA ASN A 99 -12.47 -32.14 -12.92
C ASN A 99 -12.87 -30.69 -12.58
N MET A 100 -12.10 -29.71 -12.96
CA MET A 100 -12.40 -28.28 -12.85
C MET A 100 -12.66 -27.69 -14.25
N GLY A 101 -13.69 -26.83 -14.34
CA GLY A 101 -13.98 -26.05 -15.55
C GLY A 101 -13.43 -24.64 -15.38
N VAL A 102 -12.22 -24.39 -15.89
CA VAL A 102 -11.49 -23.13 -15.65
C VAL A 102 -11.96 -22.05 -16.63
N GLU A 103 -12.61 -21.00 -16.13
CA GLU A 103 -12.90 -19.80 -16.93
C GLU A 103 -11.81 -18.74 -16.84
N LEU A 104 -11.05 -18.69 -15.74
CA LEU A 104 -9.96 -17.73 -15.59
C LEU A 104 -8.67 -18.44 -15.17
N VAL A 105 -7.60 -18.17 -15.91
CA VAL A 105 -6.22 -18.41 -15.48
C VAL A 105 -5.59 -17.04 -15.21
N LEU A 106 -5.24 -16.77 -13.97
CA LEU A 106 -4.50 -15.58 -13.56
C LEU A 106 -3.02 -15.96 -13.57
N ASP A 107 -2.29 -15.54 -14.58
CA ASP A 107 -0.86 -15.85 -14.76
C ASP A 107 -0.03 -14.67 -14.25
N PHE A 108 0.54 -14.81 -13.07
CA PHE A 108 1.34 -13.76 -12.45
C PHE A 108 2.75 -13.67 -13.04
N ALA A 109 3.26 -14.77 -13.60
CA ALA A 109 4.57 -14.77 -14.23
C ALA A 109 4.60 -13.99 -15.55
N GLU A 110 3.50 -14.06 -16.30
CA GLU A 110 3.36 -13.39 -17.61
C GLU A 110 2.56 -12.07 -17.52
N ASN A 111 2.05 -11.70 -16.36
CA ASN A 111 1.18 -10.53 -16.14
C ASN A 111 -0.07 -10.52 -17.02
N GLU A 112 -0.70 -11.68 -17.19
CA GLU A 112 -1.86 -11.81 -18.05
C GLU A 112 -2.99 -12.63 -17.40
N VAL A 113 -4.18 -12.47 -17.96
CA VAL A 113 -5.35 -13.28 -17.67
C VAL A 113 -5.79 -14.00 -18.93
N ILE A 114 -5.94 -15.31 -18.85
CA ILE A 114 -6.55 -16.08 -19.93
C ILE A 114 -7.98 -16.38 -19.51
N ARG A 115 -8.95 -15.80 -20.22
CA ARG A 115 -10.37 -16.07 -20.03
C ARG A 115 -10.86 -17.09 -21.06
N TYR A 116 -11.48 -18.16 -20.58
CA TYR A 116 -12.14 -19.16 -21.40
C TYR A 116 -13.66 -18.97 -21.37
N ASN A 117 -14.31 -19.05 -22.52
CA ASN A 117 -15.77 -19.13 -22.58
C ASN A 117 -16.26 -20.58 -22.30
N ALA A 118 -17.58 -20.77 -22.16
CA ALA A 118 -18.16 -22.10 -21.90
C ALA A 118 -17.79 -23.18 -22.92
N GLY A 119 -17.30 -22.83 -24.09
CA GLY A 119 -16.84 -23.75 -25.13
C GLY A 119 -15.32 -23.95 -25.14
N GLY A 120 -14.59 -23.44 -24.16
CA GLY A 120 -13.14 -23.58 -24.03
C GLY A 120 -12.32 -22.70 -25.00
N VAL A 121 -12.92 -21.65 -25.59
CA VAL A 121 -12.19 -20.69 -26.43
C VAL A 121 -11.62 -19.58 -25.56
N SER A 122 -10.31 -19.36 -25.63
CA SER A 122 -9.57 -18.39 -24.83
C SER A 122 -9.57 -16.97 -25.41
N THR A 123 -9.39 -16.01 -24.53
CA THR A 123 -9.12 -14.60 -24.83
C THR A 123 -8.15 -14.07 -23.78
N GLU A 124 -7.09 -13.40 -24.20
CA GLU A 124 -6.14 -12.72 -23.31
C GLU A 124 -6.72 -11.39 -22.82
N LEU A 125 -6.52 -11.11 -21.55
CA LEU A 125 -6.97 -9.89 -20.84
C LEU A 125 -5.86 -9.44 -19.92
N SER A 126 -5.95 -8.20 -19.43
CA SER A 126 -5.13 -7.73 -18.30
C SER A 126 -5.84 -7.98 -16.96
N PHE A 127 -5.12 -7.92 -15.87
CA PHE A 127 -5.67 -7.96 -14.51
C PHE A 127 -6.72 -6.87 -14.28
N ASN A 128 -6.52 -5.67 -14.83
CA ASN A 128 -7.48 -4.57 -14.74
C ASN A 128 -8.81 -4.86 -15.45
N ASN A 129 -8.82 -5.70 -16.49
CA ASN A 129 -10.05 -6.04 -17.21
C ASN A 129 -11.00 -6.93 -16.39
N ILE A 130 -10.50 -7.57 -15.35
CA ILE A 130 -11.28 -8.43 -14.45
C ILE A 130 -11.38 -7.87 -13.03
N GLY A 131 -10.81 -6.69 -12.79
CA GLY A 131 -10.80 -6.05 -11.48
C GLY A 131 -10.00 -6.82 -10.43
N LEU A 132 -8.83 -7.37 -10.82
CA LEU A 132 -7.91 -8.00 -9.87
C LEU A 132 -7.05 -6.96 -9.19
N HIS A 133 -6.88 -7.10 -7.87
CA HIS A 133 -5.99 -6.34 -7.01
C HIS A 133 -5.12 -7.30 -6.21
N GLY A 134 -3.91 -6.90 -5.87
CA GLY A 134 -2.98 -7.69 -5.06
C GLY A 134 -2.16 -6.83 -4.10
N ALA A 135 -1.78 -7.42 -2.97
CA ALA A 135 -0.87 -6.82 -1.99
C ALA A 135 0.04 -7.91 -1.39
N PRO A 136 1.28 -7.57 -1.03
CA PRO A 136 1.97 -6.29 -1.32
C PRO A 136 2.27 -6.10 -2.81
N THR A 137 2.63 -4.86 -3.20
CA THR A 137 3.06 -4.53 -4.57
C THR A 137 4.54 -4.91 -4.81
N TYR A 138 5.31 -5.06 -3.74
CA TYR A 138 6.70 -5.49 -3.75
C TYR A 138 6.84 -6.98 -3.40
N SER A 139 8.06 -7.49 -3.42
CA SER A 139 8.32 -8.90 -3.17
C SER A 139 7.94 -9.34 -1.76
N GLY A 140 7.46 -10.55 -1.65
CA GLY A 140 7.10 -11.18 -0.39
C GLY A 140 6.92 -12.69 -0.54
N SER A 141 6.73 -13.37 0.57
CA SER A 141 6.37 -14.79 0.62
C SER A 141 4.89 -15.01 0.97
N MET A 142 4.14 -13.93 1.19
CA MET A 142 2.69 -13.95 1.41
C MET A 142 2.05 -12.89 0.55
N PHE A 143 0.92 -13.24 -0.06
CA PHE A 143 0.13 -12.30 -0.86
C PHE A 143 -1.34 -12.48 -0.58
N GLU A 144 -2.05 -11.37 -0.68
CA GLU A 144 -3.51 -11.32 -0.68
C GLU A 144 -4.04 -10.71 -1.98
N LEU A 145 -5.11 -11.27 -2.47
CA LEU A 145 -5.74 -10.88 -3.73
C LEU A 145 -7.22 -10.59 -3.52
N ALA A 146 -7.75 -9.64 -4.28
CA ALA A 146 -9.18 -9.40 -4.39
C ALA A 146 -9.59 -9.34 -5.86
N LEU A 147 -10.60 -10.11 -6.21
CA LEU A 147 -11.18 -10.16 -7.55
C LEU A 147 -12.59 -9.59 -7.53
N ASP A 148 -12.86 -8.59 -8.34
CA ASP A 148 -14.19 -8.01 -8.54
C ASP A 148 -15.12 -9.04 -9.19
N ARG A 149 -16.22 -9.39 -8.53
CA ARG A 149 -17.13 -10.44 -8.98
C ARG A 149 -17.90 -10.06 -10.24
N ASP A 150 -18.25 -8.80 -10.38
CA ASP A 150 -19.02 -8.31 -11.53
C ASP A 150 -18.13 -8.24 -12.78
N MET A 151 -16.92 -7.69 -12.66
CA MET A 151 -15.95 -7.58 -13.77
C MET A 151 -15.41 -8.94 -14.21
N SER A 152 -15.19 -9.85 -13.26
CA SER A 152 -14.65 -11.19 -13.56
C SER A 152 -15.70 -12.16 -14.07
N GLY A 153 -16.98 -11.92 -13.79
CA GLY A 153 -18.08 -12.81 -14.14
C GLY A 153 -18.27 -13.95 -13.14
N VAL A 154 -17.75 -13.84 -11.94
CA VAL A 154 -17.97 -14.80 -10.85
C VAL A 154 -19.45 -14.87 -10.51
N GLY A 155 -20.01 -16.09 -10.46
CA GLY A 155 -21.42 -16.35 -10.12
C GLY A 155 -21.80 -16.01 -8.69
N ASN A 156 -22.97 -16.47 -8.26
CA ASN A 156 -23.52 -16.09 -6.95
C ASN A 156 -23.57 -17.25 -5.94
N SER A 157 -23.12 -18.45 -6.28
CA SER A 157 -23.32 -19.62 -5.43
C SER A 157 -22.05 -20.37 -5.07
N LEU A 158 -21.29 -20.77 -6.05
CA LEU A 158 -20.11 -21.60 -5.90
C LEU A 158 -19.03 -21.14 -6.86
N LEU A 159 -17.78 -21.21 -6.41
CA LEU A 159 -16.57 -21.02 -7.18
C LEU A 159 -15.62 -22.13 -6.80
N THR A 160 -14.86 -22.65 -7.79
CA THR A 160 -13.78 -23.60 -7.53
C THR A 160 -12.46 -22.95 -7.91
N TRP A 161 -11.39 -23.22 -7.17
CA TRP A 161 -10.09 -22.59 -7.38
C TRP A 161 -8.93 -23.50 -7.03
N GLN A 162 -7.76 -23.20 -7.62
CA GLN A 162 -6.53 -23.91 -7.37
C GLN A 162 -5.34 -23.02 -7.70
N TRP A 163 -4.37 -22.94 -6.80
CA TRP A 163 -3.04 -22.41 -7.08
C TRP A 163 -2.25 -23.44 -7.89
N VAL A 164 -1.50 -22.97 -8.87
CA VAL A 164 -0.66 -23.80 -9.73
C VAL A 164 0.72 -23.15 -9.84
N ASP A 165 1.74 -23.93 -9.66
CA ASP A 165 3.12 -23.55 -9.97
C ASP A 165 3.61 -24.38 -11.14
N THR A 166 3.80 -23.71 -12.27
CA THR A 166 4.21 -24.35 -13.52
C THR A 166 5.69 -24.66 -13.58
N GLU A 167 6.51 -24.05 -12.70
CA GLU A 167 7.96 -24.35 -12.63
C GLU A 167 8.26 -25.63 -11.87
N HIS A 168 7.50 -25.89 -10.77
CA HIS A 168 7.70 -27.06 -9.92
C HIS A 168 6.70 -28.17 -10.19
N ASP A 169 5.75 -27.99 -11.12
CA ASP A 169 4.64 -28.94 -11.41
C ASP A 169 3.83 -29.27 -10.14
N GLU A 170 3.51 -28.22 -9.36
CA GLU A 170 2.78 -28.31 -8.10
C GLU A 170 1.40 -27.69 -8.24
N THR A 171 0.41 -28.27 -7.52
CA THR A 171 -0.92 -27.68 -7.36
C THR A 171 -1.30 -27.59 -5.89
N TYR A 172 -1.98 -26.50 -5.50
CA TYR A 172 -2.44 -26.32 -4.13
C TYR A 172 -3.86 -25.72 -4.09
N PRO A 173 -4.82 -26.34 -3.41
CA PRO A 173 -4.72 -27.70 -2.85
C PRO A 173 -4.57 -28.77 -3.94
N GLU A 174 -4.21 -30.03 -3.58
CA GLU A 174 -4.03 -31.13 -4.55
C GLU A 174 -5.27 -31.36 -5.41
N ASP A 175 -6.46 -31.41 -4.78
CA ASP A 175 -7.75 -31.35 -5.47
C ASP A 175 -8.29 -29.91 -5.45
N PRO A 176 -8.90 -29.38 -6.53
CA PRO A 176 -9.49 -28.06 -6.56
C PRO A 176 -10.46 -27.79 -5.40
N ALA A 177 -10.32 -26.63 -4.78
CA ALA A 177 -11.12 -26.24 -3.60
C ALA A 177 -12.41 -25.53 -4.00
N GLU A 178 -13.49 -25.89 -3.33
CA GLU A 178 -14.78 -25.22 -3.47
C GLU A 178 -14.94 -24.09 -2.46
N LEU A 179 -15.38 -22.92 -2.92
CA LEU A 179 -15.79 -21.79 -2.10
C LEU A 179 -17.28 -21.51 -2.31
N THR A 180 -18.10 -21.73 -1.27
CA THR A 180 -19.47 -21.22 -1.25
C THR A 180 -19.45 -19.72 -1.08
N LEU A 181 -19.99 -19.00 -2.06
CA LEU A 181 -19.92 -17.55 -2.09
C LEU A 181 -20.86 -16.89 -1.08
N ASN A 182 -20.30 -16.00 -0.28
CA ASN A 182 -21.05 -15.10 0.58
C ASN A 182 -21.61 -13.95 -0.28
N ASN A 183 -22.90 -13.66 -0.16
CA ASN A 183 -23.57 -12.60 -0.90
C ASN A 183 -24.01 -11.44 0.02
N VAL A 184 -23.43 -11.33 1.20
CA VAL A 184 -23.64 -10.19 2.09
C VAL A 184 -22.76 -9.04 1.64
N GLY A 185 -23.37 -7.93 1.27
CA GLY A 185 -22.65 -6.69 0.94
C GLY A 185 -21.95 -6.16 2.18
N PHE A 186 -20.79 -5.59 1.96
CA PHE A 186 -20.06 -4.89 3.00
C PHE A 186 -20.27 -3.37 2.83
N ALA A 187 -20.64 -2.72 3.93
CA ALA A 187 -20.75 -1.27 3.95
C ALA A 187 -19.40 -0.69 4.39
N TYR A 188 -18.73 -0.01 3.48
CA TYR A 188 -17.51 0.74 3.83
C TYR A 188 -17.90 2.03 4.54
N ASP A 189 -17.22 2.31 5.64
CA ASP A 189 -17.34 3.60 6.30
C ASP A 189 -16.68 4.68 5.42
N ALA A 190 -17.42 5.74 5.13
CA ALA A 190 -16.87 6.84 4.37
C ALA A 190 -15.71 7.47 5.16
N VAL A 191 -14.54 7.60 4.53
CA VAL A 191 -13.40 8.31 5.12
C VAL A 191 -13.77 9.80 5.25
N PRO A 192 -13.84 10.36 6.46
CA PRO A 192 -14.19 11.77 6.63
C PRO A 192 -13.06 12.65 6.10
N LEU A 193 -13.41 13.56 5.19
CA LEU A 193 -12.44 14.55 4.68
C LEU A 193 -12.28 15.74 5.64
N GLU A 194 -13.24 15.94 6.54
CA GLU A 194 -13.15 16.98 7.56
C GLU A 194 -12.00 16.70 8.53
N ARG A 195 -11.38 17.78 8.98
CA ARG A 195 -10.33 17.67 10.00
C ARG A 195 -10.93 17.17 11.32
N GLY A 196 -10.41 16.07 11.84
CA GLY A 196 -10.80 15.55 13.15
C GLY A 196 -10.53 16.57 14.29
N ALA A 197 -11.35 16.52 15.33
CA ALA A 197 -11.08 17.32 16.51
C ALA A 197 -9.78 16.82 17.17
N GLY A 198 -8.79 17.71 17.27
CA GLY A 198 -7.45 17.37 17.79
C GLY A 198 -6.39 17.15 16.72
N THR A 199 -6.74 17.06 15.43
CA THR A 199 -5.74 17.03 14.36
C THR A 199 -4.92 18.32 14.37
N GLN A 200 -3.64 18.20 14.69
CA GLN A 200 -2.72 19.33 14.78
C GLN A 200 -2.06 19.63 13.44
N LEU A 201 -1.76 18.59 12.65
CA LEU A 201 -1.14 18.69 11.33
C LEU A 201 -1.83 17.74 10.35
N ARG A 202 -2.04 18.19 9.13
CA ARG A 202 -2.46 17.37 7.99
C ARG A 202 -1.41 17.46 6.90
N ALA A 203 -0.69 16.37 6.68
CA ALA A 203 0.28 16.21 5.62
C ALA A 203 -0.33 15.51 4.41
N VAL A 204 0.16 15.85 3.23
CA VAL A 204 -0.20 15.21 1.97
C VAL A 204 1.07 15.00 1.16
N TRP A 205 1.25 13.83 0.56
CA TRP A 205 2.23 13.58 -0.48
C TRP A 205 1.51 13.28 -1.78
N TRP A 206 1.99 13.83 -2.88
CA TRP A 206 1.25 13.76 -4.13
C TRP A 206 2.16 13.85 -5.36
N ASN A 207 2.22 12.76 -6.12
CA ASN A 207 2.74 12.80 -7.48
C ASN A 207 1.69 13.44 -8.39
N VAL A 208 1.99 14.57 -9.01
CA VAL A 208 1.07 15.34 -9.84
C VAL A 208 1.24 15.09 -11.34
N ASN A 209 2.13 14.17 -11.71
CA ASN A 209 2.35 13.69 -13.08
C ASN A 209 2.55 14.84 -14.08
N ARG A 210 3.31 15.88 -13.72
CA ARG A 210 3.60 17.07 -14.56
C ARG A 210 2.37 17.76 -15.14
N ARG A 211 1.23 17.70 -14.43
CA ARG A 211 -0.05 18.21 -14.95
C ARG A 211 -0.56 19.44 -14.20
N MET A 212 0.28 20.04 -13.35
CA MET A 212 -0.16 21.15 -12.51
C MET A 212 -0.41 22.45 -13.30
N ASP A 213 0.18 22.62 -14.48
CA ASP A 213 -0.04 23.73 -15.40
C ASP A 213 -1.21 23.51 -16.37
N GLU A 214 -1.77 22.29 -16.44
CA GLU A 214 -2.98 22.01 -17.22
C GLU A 214 -4.24 22.51 -16.49
N ASN A 215 -4.97 23.43 -17.10
CA ASN A 215 -6.15 24.04 -16.46
C ASN A 215 -7.17 23.05 -15.88
N ALA A 216 -7.45 21.95 -16.57
CA ALA A 216 -8.42 20.96 -16.12
C ALA A 216 -7.90 20.16 -14.93
N ALA A 217 -6.63 19.76 -14.96
CA ALA A 217 -5.96 19.04 -13.87
C ALA A 217 -5.82 19.96 -12.65
N ALA A 218 -5.32 21.18 -12.82
CA ALA A 218 -5.22 22.17 -11.74
C ALA A 218 -6.57 22.46 -11.07
N ALA A 219 -7.66 22.52 -11.84
CA ALA A 219 -9.00 22.69 -11.28
C ALA A 219 -9.46 21.47 -10.47
N ALA A 220 -9.10 20.24 -10.88
CA ALA A 220 -9.37 19.03 -10.13
C ALA A 220 -8.54 18.98 -8.82
N MET A 221 -7.25 19.25 -8.91
CA MET A 221 -6.34 19.36 -7.76
C MET A 221 -6.84 20.40 -6.76
N GLY A 222 -7.29 21.56 -7.24
CA GLY A 222 -7.86 22.61 -6.38
C GLY A 222 -9.08 22.15 -5.59
N ARG A 223 -9.97 21.33 -6.17
CA ARG A 223 -11.08 20.74 -5.42
C ARG A 223 -10.62 19.78 -4.33
N MET A 224 -9.59 18.95 -4.61
CA MET A 224 -9.03 18.03 -3.64
C MET A 224 -8.33 18.76 -2.48
N VAL A 225 -7.46 19.73 -2.80
CA VAL A 225 -6.80 20.56 -1.78
C VAL A 225 -7.82 21.33 -0.93
N SER A 226 -8.88 21.87 -1.56
CA SER A 226 -9.95 22.58 -0.84
C SER A 226 -10.74 21.66 0.09
N ALA A 227 -10.93 20.39 -0.28
CA ALA A 227 -11.62 19.40 0.56
C ALA A 227 -10.73 18.91 1.70
N LEU A 228 -9.45 18.62 1.41
CA LEU A 228 -8.50 18.09 2.37
C LEU A 228 -7.99 19.14 3.36
N GLN A 229 -7.87 20.40 2.93
CA GLN A 229 -7.31 21.50 3.74
C GLN A 229 -5.98 21.13 4.41
N PRO A 230 -4.94 20.73 3.64
CA PRO A 230 -3.66 20.32 4.19
C PRO A 230 -2.90 21.52 4.77
N ASP A 231 -2.00 21.23 5.71
CA ASP A 231 -1.06 22.20 6.27
C ASP A 231 0.30 22.11 5.59
N VAL A 232 0.68 20.90 5.15
CA VAL A 232 1.94 20.60 4.47
C VAL A 232 1.67 19.68 3.30
N ILE A 233 2.32 19.94 2.17
CA ILE A 233 2.23 19.10 0.97
C ILE A 233 3.64 18.86 0.43
N GLY A 234 4.00 17.58 0.25
CA GLY A 234 5.11 17.13 -0.58
C GLY A 234 4.61 16.80 -1.98
N PHE A 235 5.17 17.44 -2.99
CA PHE A 235 4.85 17.14 -4.39
C PHE A 235 6.01 16.46 -5.07
N SER A 236 5.70 15.55 -5.98
CA SER A 236 6.61 15.00 -6.97
C SER A 236 6.12 15.23 -8.40
N GLU A 237 7.01 15.09 -9.37
CA GLU A 237 6.78 15.41 -10.79
C GLU A 237 6.29 16.85 -11.03
N VAL A 238 6.99 17.80 -10.41
CA VAL A 238 6.76 19.25 -10.55
C VAL A 238 7.92 19.99 -11.24
N ASP A 239 8.71 19.28 -12.02
CA ASP A 239 9.87 19.84 -12.74
C ASP A 239 9.50 20.95 -13.74
N ASP A 240 8.30 20.94 -14.28
CA ASP A 240 7.74 21.89 -15.25
C ASP A 240 7.20 23.20 -14.65
N VAL A 241 7.03 23.28 -13.33
CA VAL A 241 6.46 24.45 -12.65
C VAL A 241 7.40 25.04 -11.60
N SER A 242 7.27 26.34 -11.34
CA SER A 242 8.05 27.04 -10.31
C SER A 242 7.38 27.02 -8.94
N ALA A 243 8.17 27.15 -7.87
CA ALA A 243 7.64 27.30 -6.51
C ALA A 243 6.65 28.46 -6.37
N SER A 244 6.92 29.61 -7.05
CA SER A 244 6.01 30.75 -7.03
C SER A 244 4.70 30.50 -7.76
N TYR A 245 4.71 29.69 -8.82
CA TYR A 245 3.49 29.28 -9.52
C TYR A 245 2.63 28.41 -8.62
N VAL A 246 3.20 27.38 -8.00
CA VAL A 246 2.48 26.48 -7.07
C VAL A 246 1.95 27.24 -5.86
N LYS A 247 2.74 28.14 -5.27
CA LYS A 247 2.28 29.04 -4.20
C LYS A 247 0.99 29.79 -4.60
N ASN A 248 0.97 30.42 -5.78
CA ASN A 248 -0.19 31.16 -6.26
C ASN A 248 -1.41 30.26 -6.46
N LEU A 249 -1.22 29.04 -6.96
CA LEU A 249 -2.30 28.07 -7.08
C LEU A 249 -2.88 27.71 -5.71
N LEU A 250 -2.04 27.32 -4.75
CA LEU A 250 -2.47 26.96 -3.39
C LEU A 250 -3.23 28.10 -2.70
N GLU A 251 -2.73 29.33 -2.79
CA GLU A 251 -3.40 30.52 -2.25
C GLU A 251 -4.73 30.84 -2.97
N SER A 252 -4.86 30.46 -4.24
CA SER A 252 -6.11 30.58 -4.98
C SER A 252 -7.13 29.49 -4.60
N TRP A 253 -6.66 28.30 -4.31
CA TRP A 253 -7.51 27.16 -3.90
C TRP A 253 -7.97 27.24 -2.44
N LEU A 254 -7.13 27.84 -1.57
CA LEU A 254 -7.42 28.05 -0.15
C LEU A 254 -7.28 29.56 0.19
N PRO A 255 -8.28 30.38 -0.20
CA PRO A 255 -8.23 31.82 0.05
C PRO A 255 -8.14 32.15 1.54
N GLY A 256 -7.18 33.00 1.90
CA GLY A 256 -6.91 33.39 3.28
C GLY A 256 -5.82 32.58 3.96
N THR A 257 -5.31 31.53 3.32
CA THR A 257 -4.14 30.77 3.76
C THR A 257 -2.91 31.28 3.03
N SER A 258 -1.81 31.52 3.75
CA SER A 258 -0.53 31.87 3.15
C SER A 258 0.37 30.64 3.08
N TRP A 259 1.03 30.44 1.95
CA TRP A 259 1.91 29.30 1.72
C TRP A 259 3.35 29.70 1.57
N ASN A 260 4.25 28.90 2.12
CA ASN A 260 5.68 28.93 1.88
C ASN A 260 6.03 27.72 1.01
N VAL A 261 6.74 27.94 -0.09
CA VAL A 261 7.01 26.87 -1.05
C VAL A 261 8.47 26.89 -1.44
N VAL A 262 9.12 25.74 -1.38
CA VAL A 262 10.50 25.51 -1.80
C VAL A 262 10.55 24.32 -2.75
N LYS A 263 11.43 24.38 -3.73
CA LYS A 263 11.61 23.35 -4.77
C LYS A 263 13.08 22.94 -4.81
N ASP A 264 13.33 21.66 -5.04
CA ASP A 264 14.66 21.15 -5.37
C ASP A 264 15.08 21.45 -6.81
N ASP A 265 16.24 20.97 -7.23
CA ASP A 265 16.75 21.14 -8.59
C ASP A 265 16.20 20.10 -9.59
N TYR A 266 15.36 19.15 -9.11
CA TYR A 266 14.79 18.06 -9.91
C TYR A 266 13.28 18.21 -10.05
N ASP A 267 12.53 17.36 -9.36
CA ASP A 267 11.08 17.22 -9.53
C ASP A 267 10.30 17.19 -8.21
N LEU A 268 10.94 17.61 -7.09
CA LEU A 268 10.34 17.63 -5.77
C LEU A 268 10.07 19.04 -5.27
N MET A 269 8.99 19.20 -4.48
CA MET A 269 8.61 20.46 -3.90
C MET A 269 7.92 20.24 -2.56
N VAL A 270 8.21 21.13 -1.60
CA VAL A 270 7.52 21.17 -0.31
C VAL A 270 6.80 22.51 -0.17
N ALA A 271 5.51 22.43 0.17
CA ALA A 271 4.68 23.58 0.49
C ALA A 271 4.16 23.47 1.92
N SER A 272 4.21 24.55 2.68
CA SER A 272 3.77 24.58 4.08
C SER A 272 3.05 25.90 4.42
N THR A 273 2.06 25.81 5.29
CA THR A 273 1.41 26.98 5.90
C THR A 273 2.29 27.61 6.98
N TRP A 274 3.24 26.85 7.54
CA TRP A 274 4.25 27.35 8.45
C TRP A 274 5.51 27.83 7.72
N PRO A 275 6.33 28.65 8.34
CA PRO A 275 7.62 29.04 7.76
C PRO A 275 8.51 27.80 7.49
N LEU A 276 9.30 27.88 6.44
CA LEU A 276 10.30 26.88 6.10
C LEU A 276 11.66 27.31 6.63
N GLY A 277 12.37 26.40 7.26
CA GLY A 277 13.76 26.52 7.68
C GLY A 277 14.72 26.08 6.59
N ALA A 278 15.75 25.31 6.97
CA ALA A 278 16.70 24.74 6.01
C ALA A 278 16.05 23.69 5.10
N SER A 279 16.53 23.58 3.88
CA SER A 279 16.19 22.52 2.92
C SER A 279 17.46 21.87 2.37
N PHE A 280 17.38 20.59 2.03
CA PHE A 280 18.54 19.76 1.70
C PHE A 280 18.32 19.09 0.32
N PRO A 281 18.55 19.85 -0.77
CA PRO A 281 18.30 19.37 -2.14
C PRO A 281 19.35 18.36 -2.64
N ASP A 282 20.45 18.19 -1.91
CA ASP A 282 21.55 17.30 -2.30
C ASP A 282 21.27 15.82 -1.95
N VAL A 283 20.20 15.52 -1.21
CA VAL A 283 19.74 14.14 -0.95
C VAL A 283 18.99 13.65 -2.18
N TYR A 284 19.62 12.77 -2.93
CA TYR A 284 19.10 12.37 -4.25
C TYR A 284 17.75 11.69 -4.16
N ARG A 285 16.80 12.13 -4.99
CA ARG A 285 15.42 11.65 -5.01
C ARG A 285 14.61 11.84 -3.73
N SER A 286 15.17 12.53 -2.75
CA SER A 286 14.47 12.92 -1.52
C SER A 286 14.75 14.38 -1.22
N PHE A 287 13.75 15.09 -0.76
CA PHE A 287 13.86 16.53 -0.48
C PHE A 287 13.45 16.82 0.97
N PRO A 288 14.38 16.64 1.93
CA PRO A 288 14.14 16.99 3.31
C PRO A 288 14.08 18.52 3.51
N VAL A 289 13.12 18.95 4.32
CA VAL A 289 12.89 20.36 4.65
C VAL A 289 12.53 20.48 6.13
N ILE A 290 13.16 21.41 6.83
CA ILE A 290 12.76 21.78 8.17
C ILE A 290 11.55 22.70 8.09
N ILE A 291 10.49 22.37 8.79
CA ILE A 291 9.28 23.18 8.94
C ILE A 291 9.22 23.72 10.37
N GLU A 292 9.03 25.03 10.51
CA GLU A 292 8.99 25.71 11.80
C GLU A 292 7.61 25.55 12.46
N THR A 293 7.40 24.39 13.08
CA THR A 293 6.14 23.98 13.70
C THR A 293 6.09 24.25 15.22
N GLN A 294 6.85 25.24 15.69
CA GLN A 294 7.01 25.57 17.11
C GLN A 294 5.67 25.71 17.86
N GLU A 295 4.65 26.25 17.21
CA GLU A 295 3.33 26.46 17.81
C GLU A 295 2.53 25.17 18.00
N VAL A 296 2.87 24.12 17.26
CA VAL A 296 2.16 22.83 17.22
C VAL A 296 2.89 21.79 18.06
N PHE A 297 4.17 21.56 17.78
CA PHE A 297 4.97 20.49 18.39
C PHE A 297 6.01 21.00 19.40
N GLY A 298 6.07 22.32 19.63
CA GLY A 298 7.08 22.91 20.52
C GLY A 298 8.49 22.97 19.95
N GLY A 299 8.65 22.57 18.69
CA GLY A 299 9.90 22.51 17.93
C GLY A 299 9.66 22.44 16.43
N PRO A 300 10.73 22.31 15.63
CA PRO A 300 10.63 22.09 14.21
C PRO A 300 10.11 20.68 13.90
N THR A 301 9.75 20.44 12.65
CA THR A 301 9.45 19.13 12.07
C THR A 301 10.37 18.89 10.89
N LEU A 302 10.94 17.71 10.77
CA LEU A 302 11.65 17.26 9.57
C LEU A 302 10.62 16.62 8.63
N PHE A 303 10.34 17.27 7.51
CA PHE A 303 9.41 16.79 6.50
C PHE A 303 10.15 16.49 5.21
N THR A 304 9.96 15.29 4.66
CA THR A 304 10.61 14.87 3.41
C THR A 304 9.57 14.50 2.36
N SER A 305 9.71 15.10 1.19
CA SER A 305 9.05 14.62 -0.04
C SER A 305 10.02 13.75 -0.82
N SER A 306 9.61 12.56 -1.21
CA SER A 306 10.46 11.61 -1.95
C SER A 306 9.80 11.14 -3.24
N HIS A 307 10.63 10.85 -4.26
CA HIS A 307 10.22 10.25 -5.52
C HIS A 307 11.32 9.31 -6.00
N LEU A 308 11.31 8.08 -5.48
CA LEU A 308 12.33 7.09 -5.79
C LEU A 308 12.24 6.61 -7.24
N LYS A 309 13.25 5.88 -7.67
CA LYS A 309 13.37 5.40 -9.05
C LYS A 309 12.18 4.55 -9.47
N CYS A 310 11.48 4.98 -10.52
CA CYS A 310 10.34 4.24 -11.08
C CYS A 310 10.74 2.96 -11.79
N CYS A 311 9.73 2.15 -12.01
CA CYS A 311 9.69 1.03 -12.93
C CYS A 311 10.42 -0.21 -12.41
N GLY A 312 9.97 -1.39 -12.86
CA GLY A 312 10.54 -2.67 -12.48
C GLY A 312 11.93 -2.95 -13.06
N GLY A 313 12.47 -4.10 -12.70
CA GLY A 313 13.76 -4.61 -13.15
C GLY A 313 14.93 -4.28 -12.25
N MET A 314 15.84 -5.25 -12.09
CA MET A 314 16.95 -5.24 -11.13
C MET A 314 17.79 -3.96 -11.12
N THR A 315 18.03 -3.33 -12.29
CA THR A 315 18.79 -2.07 -12.35
C THR A 315 18.05 -0.91 -11.67
N ASN A 316 16.73 -0.88 -11.74
CA ASN A 316 15.92 0.14 -11.07
C ASN A 316 15.80 -0.17 -9.57
N GLU A 317 15.73 -1.45 -9.19
CA GLU A 317 15.80 -1.89 -7.79
C GLU A 317 17.07 -1.41 -7.09
N GLN A 318 18.24 -1.68 -7.71
CA GLN A 318 19.53 -1.23 -7.17
C GLN A 318 19.60 0.29 -6.99
N LYS A 319 18.98 1.05 -7.87
CA LYS A 319 18.88 2.50 -7.71
C LYS A 319 17.97 2.90 -6.58
N ARG A 320 16.77 2.29 -6.49
CA ARG A 320 15.82 2.52 -5.40
C ARG A 320 16.45 2.23 -4.04
N GLN A 321 17.18 1.11 -3.95
CA GLN A 321 17.93 0.77 -2.73
C GLN A 321 18.98 1.83 -2.39
N SER A 322 19.81 2.23 -3.36
CA SER A 322 20.82 3.28 -3.12
C SER A 322 20.19 4.63 -2.72
N GLU A 323 19.03 4.97 -3.27
CA GLU A 323 18.27 6.18 -2.92
C GLU A 323 17.70 6.11 -1.49
N ALA A 324 17.24 4.92 -1.06
CA ALA A 324 16.80 4.66 0.31
C ALA A 324 17.98 4.75 1.30
N ASP A 325 19.09 4.09 1.00
CA ASP A 325 20.33 4.12 1.81
C ASP A 325 20.84 5.56 2.00
N GLU A 326 20.85 6.38 0.92
CA GLU A 326 21.28 7.78 0.97
C GLU A 326 20.38 8.62 1.89
N TYR A 327 19.05 8.42 1.81
CA TYR A 327 18.14 9.11 2.71
C TYR A 327 18.36 8.69 4.17
N MET A 328 18.56 7.41 4.44
CA MET A 328 18.85 6.92 5.79
C MET A 328 20.17 7.47 6.34
N ALA A 329 21.20 7.58 5.50
CA ALA A 329 22.45 8.24 5.88
C ALA A 329 22.24 9.72 6.25
N PHE A 330 21.40 10.44 5.51
CA PHE A 330 21.01 11.80 5.84
C PHE A 330 20.24 11.85 7.17
N GLN A 331 19.23 10.99 7.38
CA GLN A 331 18.44 10.99 8.61
C GLN A 331 19.29 10.67 9.83
N ARG A 332 20.22 9.70 9.72
CA ARG A 332 21.20 9.41 10.78
C ARG A 332 22.04 10.62 11.13
N ASP A 333 22.56 11.38 10.14
CA ASP A 333 23.31 12.60 10.37
C ASP A 333 22.46 13.65 11.08
N ALA A 334 21.23 13.85 10.62
CA ALA A 334 20.28 14.81 11.22
C ALA A 334 19.92 14.49 12.67
N MET A 335 19.85 13.21 13.03
CA MET A 335 19.57 12.76 14.40
C MET A 335 20.81 12.69 15.28
N THR A 336 22.01 12.82 14.70
CA THR A 336 23.29 12.76 15.45
C THR A 336 23.79 14.15 15.77
N ALA A 337 23.86 14.48 17.05
CA ALA A 337 24.32 15.80 17.48
C ALA A 337 25.72 16.15 16.96
N GLY A 338 25.84 17.32 16.31
CA GLY A 338 27.08 17.81 15.73
C GLY A 338 27.35 17.31 14.31
N GLY A 339 26.35 16.74 13.63
CA GLY A 339 26.37 16.41 12.20
C GLY A 339 26.43 17.65 11.30
N VAL A 340 26.36 17.42 9.99
CA VAL A 340 26.24 18.50 8.99
C VAL A 340 24.82 19.10 9.05
N VAL A 341 23.84 18.25 9.29
CA VAL A 341 22.47 18.59 9.61
C VAL A 341 22.26 18.20 11.07
N ASP A 342 21.61 19.04 11.85
CA ASP A 342 21.39 18.80 13.29
C ASP A 342 19.98 19.28 13.65
N VAL A 343 19.11 18.33 14.01
CA VAL A 343 17.76 18.62 14.51
C VAL A 343 17.67 18.27 16.00
N PRO A 344 16.90 19.02 16.80
CA PRO A 344 16.72 18.71 18.20
C PRO A 344 16.21 17.27 18.41
N GLU A 345 16.69 16.61 19.48
CA GLU A 345 16.17 15.32 19.91
C GLU A 345 14.64 15.37 20.10
N GLY A 346 13.94 14.38 19.58
CA GLY A 346 12.48 14.33 19.61
C GLY A 346 11.80 15.17 18.52
N THR A 347 12.56 15.73 17.54
CA THR A 347 11.96 16.37 16.37
C THR A 347 11.06 15.38 15.61
N PRO A 348 9.75 15.68 15.39
CA PRO A 348 8.90 14.84 14.56
C PRO A 348 9.47 14.66 13.16
N ILE A 349 9.52 13.42 12.68
CA ILE A 349 10.01 13.04 11.35
C ILE A 349 8.84 12.51 10.53
N LEU A 350 8.61 13.13 9.38
CA LEU A 350 7.61 12.72 8.40
C LEU A 350 8.31 12.54 7.04
N PHE A 351 8.39 11.30 6.60
CA PHE A 351 8.92 10.93 5.29
C PHE A 351 7.82 10.33 4.43
N GLY A 352 7.75 10.68 3.15
CA GLY A 352 6.79 10.06 2.26
C GLY A 352 6.87 10.57 0.83
N GLY A 353 6.06 9.98 -0.02
CA GLY A 353 5.97 10.29 -1.43
C GLY A 353 5.77 9.07 -2.29
N ASP A 354 5.96 9.22 -3.59
CA ASP A 354 5.96 8.13 -4.56
C ASP A 354 7.29 7.36 -4.47
N LEU A 355 7.28 6.29 -3.70
CA LEU A 355 8.47 5.45 -3.52
C LEU A 355 8.62 4.42 -4.64
N ASN A 356 7.64 4.32 -5.54
CA ASN A 356 7.66 3.40 -6.67
C ASN A 356 7.99 1.95 -6.25
N MET A 357 7.41 1.50 -5.12
CA MET A 357 7.69 0.18 -4.54
C MET A 357 7.05 -0.92 -5.39
N VAL A 358 7.79 -1.30 -6.44
CA VAL A 358 7.53 -2.45 -7.30
C VAL A 358 8.79 -3.30 -7.35
N GLY A 359 8.72 -4.58 -7.18
CA GLY A 359 9.89 -5.46 -7.18
C GLY A 359 10.34 -5.85 -5.77
N LEU A 360 11.53 -5.50 -5.30
CA LEU A 360 12.05 -5.97 -4.01
C LEU A 360 11.50 -5.16 -2.81
N GLU A 361 11.31 -5.83 -1.66
CA GLU A 361 10.94 -5.22 -0.38
C GLU A 361 12.08 -4.36 0.22
N ALA A 362 13.32 -4.71 -0.09
CA ALA A 362 14.50 -4.14 0.58
C ALA A 362 14.52 -2.59 0.72
N PRO A 363 14.15 -1.77 -0.29
CA PRO A 363 14.17 -0.32 -0.11
C PRO A 363 13.20 0.19 0.96
N ILE A 364 11.98 -0.36 1.05
CA ILE A 364 11.02 0.05 2.10
C ILE A 364 11.46 -0.46 3.47
N TYR A 365 12.01 -1.67 3.54
CA TYR A 365 12.57 -2.23 4.76
C TYR A 365 13.71 -1.35 5.31
N THR A 366 14.62 -0.87 4.44
CA THR A 366 15.66 0.09 4.83
C THR A 366 15.07 1.38 5.40
N LEU A 367 14.04 1.94 4.74
CA LEU A 367 13.40 3.19 5.18
C LEU A 367 12.65 3.03 6.52
N GLU A 368 12.10 1.86 6.80
CA GLU A 368 11.40 1.56 8.04
C GLU A 368 12.33 1.25 9.21
N THR A 369 13.40 0.50 8.96
CA THR A 369 14.24 -0.06 10.03
C THR A 369 15.57 0.64 10.23
N GLY A 370 16.06 1.36 9.21
CA GLY A 370 17.39 1.96 9.19
C GLY A 370 18.51 0.94 8.91
N ASP A 371 18.16 -0.26 8.40
CA ASP A 371 19.10 -1.27 7.91
C ASP A 371 19.63 -0.83 6.53
N ILE A 372 20.82 -0.24 6.51
CA ILE A 372 21.48 0.31 5.31
C ILE A 372 22.16 -0.82 4.54
N PHE A 373 21.74 -1.04 3.31
CA PHE A 373 22.24 -2.14 2.48
C PHE A 373 23.72 -1.96 2.09
N ASP A 374 24.14 -0.76 1.68
CA ASP A 374 25.56 -0.46 1.38
C ASP A 374 26.19 0.42 2.46
N GLU A 375 26.52 -0.21 3.60
CA GLU A 375 27.22 0.47 4.70
C GLU A 375 28.61 1.02 4.33
N ASN A 376 29.25 0.51 3.25
CA ASN A 376 30.54 1.03 2.82
C ASN A 376 30.43 2.42 2.22
N GLU A 377 29.34 2.70 1.51
CA GLU A 377 29.06 4.00 0.89
C GLU A 377 28.29 4.91 1.84
N HIS A 378 27.27 4.41 2.50
CA HIS A 378 26.28 5.20 3.25
C HIS A 378 26.49 5.12 4.79
N GLY A 379 27.43 4.30 5.27
CA GLY A 379 27.74 4.14 6.70
C GLY A 379 26.81 3.16 7.40
N PRO A 380 26.99 2.97 8.73
CA PRO A 380 26.34 1.87 9.46
C PRO A 380 24.86 2.08 9.67
N ASP A 381 24.16 0.98 9.96
CA ASP A 381 22.77 0.96 10.41
C ASP A 381 22.53 1.85 11.63
N PHE A 382 21.29 2.26 11.78
CA PHE A 382 20.83 3.01 12.97
C PHE A 382 19.32 2.83 13.15
N ALA A 383 18.82 3.07 14.36
CA ALA A 383 17.37 3.14 14.58
C ALA A 383 16.85 4.50 14.07
N PRO A 384 15.91 4.53 13.09
CA PRO A 384 15.48 5.77 12.45
C PRO A 384 14.47 6.57 13.29
N ASP A 385 14.01 6.05 14.42
CA ASP A 385 13.19 6.79 15.38
C ASP A 385 13.98 7.12 16.67
N TRP A 386 13.53 8.16 17.36
CA TRP A 386 14.18 8.69 18.57
C TRP A 386 14.15 7.74 19.77
N ASP A 387 13.17 6.85 19.84
CA ASP A 387 13.04 5.86 20.90
C ASP A 387 13.88 4.58 20.65
N GLY A 388 14.57 4.52 19.54
CA GLY A 388 15.40 3.38 19.13
C GLY A 388 14.63 2.27 18.40
N THR A 389 13.44 2.57 17.89
CA THR A 389 12.64 1.69 17.03
C THR A 389 12.73 2.07 15.56
N GLY A 390 11.96 1.39 14.69
CA GLY A 390 11.76 1.74 13.30
C GLY A 390 10.73 2.84 13.12
N MET A 391 10.65 3.39 11.91
CA MET A 391 9.57 4.32 11.52
C MET A 391 8.26 3.57 11.40
N LEU A 392 7.16 4.22 11.79
CA LEU A 392 5.82 3.68 11.60
C LEU A 392 5.32 3.95 10.18
N GLN A 393 5.00 2.89 9.44
CA GLN A 393 4.29 3.03 8.17
C GLN A 393 2.82 3.36 8.43
N VAL A 394 2.34 4.46 7.85
CA VAL A 394 0.93 4.85 7.96
C VAL A 394 0.09 3.96 7.05
N ALA A 395 -0.87 3.24 7.62
CA ALA A 395 -1.81 2.45 6.85
C ALA A 395 -2.70 3.36 6.00
N GLY A 396 -2.84 3.00 4.72
CA GLY A 396 -3.75 3.66 3.80
C GLY A 396 -5.11 2.94 3.74
N VAL A 397 -6.15 3.65 3.35
CA VAL A 397 -7.45 3.06 3.06
C VAL A 397 -8.13 3.79 1.90
N GLN A 398 -8.73 3.06 0.99
CA GLN A 398 -9.61 3.62 -0.03
C GLN A 398 -10.98 3.91 0.60
N ALA A 399 -11.61 4.99 0.14
CA ALA A 399 -12.90 5.44 0.70
C ALA A 399 -14.07 4.49 0.40
N ASP A 400 -13.96 3.63 -0.60
CA ASP A 400 -15.08 2.84 -1.15
C ASP A 400 -14.75 1.37 -1.42
N ARG A 401 -13.56 0.90 -1.03
CA ARG A 401 -13.13 -0.49 -1.27
C ARG A 401 -12.11 -0.96 -0.23
N PRO A 402 -12.00 -2.27 -0.01
CA PRO A 402 -11.12 -2.84 1.02
C PRO A 402 -9.69 -3.00 0.52
N MET A 403 -9.06 -1.92 0.09
CA MET A 403 -7.74 -1.96 -0.56
C MET A 403 -6.94 -0.71 -0.24
N ASP A 404 -5.62 -0.87 -0.22
CA ASP A 404 -4.63 0.18 0.07
C ASP A 404 -3.75 0.48 -1.16
N TYR A 405 -4.33 0.69 -2.33
CA TYR A 405 -3.55 1.12 -3.49
C TYR A 405 -3.57 2.64 -3.66
N THR A 406 -2.47 3.20 -4.16
CA THR A 406 -2.34 4.63 -4.46
C THR A 406 -2.20 4.91 -5.95
N TRP A 407 -1.80 3.90 -6.72
CA TRP A 407 -1.65 3.97 -8.18
C TRP A 407 -2.59 3.00 -8.89
N ARG A 408 -3.15 3.46 -10.03
CA ARG A 408 -3.99 2.65 -10.90
C ARG A 408 -3.89 3.11 -12.35
N ASN A 409 -3.79 2.15 -13.28
CA ASN A 409 -3.87 2.40 -14.71
C ASN A 409 -4.79 1.38 -15.39
N ASP A 410 -6.06 1.74 -15.60
CA ASP A 410 -7.09 0.85 -16.17
C ASP A 410 -6.75 0.32 -17.57
N ASN A 411 -5.79 0.92 -18.27
CA ASN A 411 -5.33 0.49 -19.59
C ASN A 411 -3.97 -0.23 -19.54
N GLY A 412 -3.42 -0.43 -18.34
CA GLY A 412 -2.16 -1.14 -18.10
C GLY A 412 -2.36 -2.64 -17.89
N TYR A 413 -1.25 -3.35 -17.81
CA TYR A 413 -1.21 -4.78 -17.51
C TYR A 413 -1.11 -5.04 -16.01
N TYR A 414 -0.38 -4.19 -15.27
CA TYR A 414 -0.15 -4.33 -13.84
C TYR A 414 -1.41 -4.09 -13.02
N MET A 415 -1.53 -4.81 -11.90
CA MET A 415 -2.57 -4.58 -10.91
C MET A 415 -2.48 -3.15 -10.33
N PRO A 416 -3.58 -2.57 -9.83
CA PRO A 416 -3.48 -1.40 -8.96
C PRO A 416 -2.60 -1.70 -7.76
N GLY A 417 -1.68 -0.79 -7.42
CA GLY A 417 -0.66 -1.02 -6.41
C GLY A 417 -0.41 0.17 -5.50
N LYS A 418 0.16 -0.09 -4.34
CA LYS A 418 0.62 0.93 -3.41
C LYS A 418 2.02 1.36 -3.81
N LEU A 419 2.15 2.56 -4.36
CA LEU A 419 3.42 3.17 -4.74
C LEU A 419 3.80 4.33 -3.84
N ASP A 420 2.81 4.99 -3.23
CA ASP A 420 3.03 6.11 -2.32
C ASP A 420 2.96 5.64 -0.86
N TYR A 421 3.92 6.06 -0.08
CA TYR A 421 4.08 5.67 1.33
C TYR A 421 4.24 6.91 2.20
N ALA A 422 3.86 6.76 3.46
CA ALA A 422 4.16 7.72 4.51
C ALA A 422 4.74 6.96 5.71
N LEU A 423 5.93 7.35 6.11
CA LEU A 423 6.63 6.85 7.29
C LEU A 423 6.77 7.98 8.30
N VAL A 424 6.44 7.72 9.54
CA VAL A 424 6.44 8.74 10.59
C VAL A 424 7.12 8.22 11.85
N SER A 425 7.76 9.14 12.59
CA SER A 425 8.23 8.82 13.94
C SER A 425 7.06 8.75 14.92
N ASP A 426 7.20 8.00 16.01
CA ASP A 426 6.15 7.81 17.03
C ASP A 426 5.60 9.12 17.58
N GLY A 427 6.44 10.13 17.77
CA GLY A 427 6.04 11.46 18.23
C GLY A 427 5.08 12.22 17.31
N VAL A 428 4.76 11.69 16.12
CA VAL A 428 3.75 12.25 15.21
C VAL A 428 2.36 11.69 15.50
N VAL A 429 2.27 10.50 16.10
CA VAL A 429 1.02 9.74 16.26
C VAL A 429 0.42 9.91 17.67
N GLU A 430 1.19 10.35 18.66
CA GLU A 430 0.71 10.67 20.00
C GLU A 430 -0.08 12.00 20.03
#